data_bb8d9fe2842ed6da944f0f23f6fe09da
#
_entry.id   bb8d9fe2842ed6da944f0f23f6fe09da
#
_cell.length_a   1.000
_cell.length_b   1.000
_cell.length_c   1.000
_cell.angle_alpha   90.00
_cell.angle_beta   90.00
_cell.angle_gamma   90.00
#
_symmetry.space_group_name_H-M   'P 1'
#
loop_
_entity.id
_entity.type
_entity.pdbx_description
1 polymer ?
#
loop_
_entity_poly.entity_id
_entity_poly.type
_entity_poly.pdbx_seq_one_letter_code
_entity_poly.pdbx_strand_id
1 'polypeptide(L)'
;MTDQHSFETLAIHAGNTADPLTGAVVPPIYQVSTYKQDGVGGLRGGYEYSRSANPTRTALEENLAALEGGRRGLAFASGLAAEDCLLRTLLTPGDHVVIPDDAYGGTFRLFAKVASRWGVEFSVADTSDVAAVRAAITPRTKAVWVETPSNPLLGITDIAAVADVARQAGARLVVDNTFASPYLQQPLALGADVVVHSTTKYMGGHSDVVGGALVVNDKGLAEELAFHQNAMGAVAGPFDAWLVLRGIKTLAVRMDRHTENAGRIAELLTRHPAVTQVLYPGLPDHPGHEIAAKQMRAFGGMVSFRVRGGEQAAVDVCNRAELFTLGESLGGVESLLEHPGRMTHASAAGSPLEVPADLVRLSVGIENGDDLLADLAQALG
;
A
#
# COMPACT_ATOMS: atom_id res chain seq x y z
N MET A 1 22.66 -7.31 7.72
CA MET A 1 22.04 -6.64 8.91
C MET A 1 20.62 -7.12 9.23
N THR A 2 20.21 -8.30 8.84
CA THR A 2 18.76 -8.60 8.70
C THR A 2 18.11 -9.29 9.90
N ASP A 3 18.77 -10.11 10.69
CA ASP A 3 18.08 -10.93 11.73
C ASP A 3 18.34 -10.50 13.19
N GLN A 4 18.96 -9.37 13.42
CA GLN A 4 19.37 -8.95 14.76
C GLN A 4 18.82 -7.58 15.21
N HIS A 5 18.10 -6.85 14.35
CA HIS A 5 17.67 -5.49 14.64
C HIS A 5 16.16 -5.33 14.54
N SER A 6 15.59 -4.51 15.44
CA SER A 6 14.18 -4.12 15.41
C SER A 6 13.87 -3.24 14.19
N PHE A 7 12.58 -3.17 13.84
CA PHE A 7 12.07 -2.45 12.68
C PHE A 7 12.58 -1.00 12.61
N GLU A 8 12.54 -0.28 13.72
CA GLU A 8 12.93 1.13 13.83
C GLU A 8 14.40 1.35 13.45
N THR A 9 15.26 0.41 13.83
CA THR A 9 16.69 0.40 13.45
C THR A 9 16.88 0.07 11.97
N LEU A 10 16.13 -0.93 11.45
CA LEU A 10 16.17 -1.29 10.03
C LEU A 10 15.68 -0.13 9.15
N ALA A 11 14.62 0.58 9.53
CA ALA A 11 14.10 1.74 8.82
C ALA A 11 15.14 2.85 8.62
N ILE A 12 16.07 3.00 9.57
CA ILE A 12 17.12 4.01 9.51
C ILE A 12 18.35 3.50 8.75
N HIS A 13 18.74 2.24 8.94
CA HIS A 13 20.08 1.76 8.55
C HIS A 13 20.10 0.81 7.36
N ALA A 14 19.04 0.02 7.11
CA ALA A 14 19.04 -0.90 5.97
C ALA A 14 19.10 -0.12 4.65
N GLY A 15 20.01 -0.51 3.75
CA GLY A 15 20.26 0.20 2.49
C GLY A 15 20.94 1.58 2.65
N ASN A 16 21.12 2.08 3.88
CA ASN A 16 21.72 3.40 4.16
C ASN A 16 23.20 3.26 4.60
N THR A 17 24.01 2.60 3.81
CA THR A 17 25.47 2.54 4.06
C THR A 17 26.09 3.91 3.79
N ALA A 18 26.99 4.35 4.69
CA ALA A 18 27.75 5.59 4.49
C ALA A 18 28.50 5.56 3.15
N ASP A 19 28.51 6.68 2.45
CA ASP A 19 29.19 6.80 1.16
C ASP A 19 30.68 6.46 1.29
N PRO A 20 31.20 5.46 0.57
CA PRO A 20 32.59 5.02 0.74
C PRO A 20 33.62 6.07 0.29
N LEU A 21 33.22 7.03 -0.53
CA LEU A 21 34.12 8.08 -1.02
C LEU A 21 34.23 9.25 -0.05
N THR A 22 33.12 9.69 0.51
CA THR A 22 33.05 10.94 1.31
C THR A 22 32.75 10.70 2.78
N GLY A 23 32.26 9.49 3.15
CA GLY A 23 31.75 9.20 4.47
C GLY A 23 30.41 9.82 4.79
N ALA A 24 29.67 10.34 3.78
CA ALA A 24 28.33 10.90 3.98
C ALA A 24 27.39 9.84 4.58
N VAL A 25 26.71 10.17 5.68
CA VAL A 25 25.84 9.23 6.42
C VAL A 25 24.50 9.00 5.73
N VAL A 26 24.15 9.84 4.78
CA VAL A 26 22.94 9.68 3.92
C VAL A 26 23.42 9.32 2.52
N PRO A 27 22.86 8.30 1.87
CA PRO A 27 23.22 7.94 0.50
C PRO A 27 23.07 9.14 -0.45
N PRO A 28 24.07 9.42 -1.30
CA PRO A 28 23.97 10.47 -2.31
C PRO A 28 22.85 10.20 -3.32
N ILE A 29 22.32 11.26 -3.92
CA ILE A 29 21.39 11.15 -5.04
C ILE A 29 22.19 10.99 -6.32
N TYR A 30 22.18 9.79 -6.89
CA TYR A 30 22.82 9.49 -8.17
C TYR A 30 21.87 9.84 -9.34
N GLN A 31 21.73 11.14 -9.62
CA GLN A 31 20.91 11.65 -10.71
C GLN A 31 21.67 11.52 -12.03
N VAL A 32 21.89 10.30 -12.48
CA VAL A 32 22.66 9.95 -13.67
C VAL A 32 21.94 8.87 -14.49
N SER A 33 22.16 8.83 -15.78
CA SER A 33 21.64 7.79 -16.67
C SER A 33 22.67 6.69 -16.97
N THR A 34 23.94 7.02 -17.09
CA THR A 34 25.00 6.17 -17.68
C THR A 34 26.24 6.12 -16.79
N TYR A 35 26.91 4.98 -16.76
CA TYR A 35 28.11 4.73 -15.97
C TYR A 35 29.27 4.32 -16.88
N LYS A 36 30.49 4.82 -16.57
CA LYS A 36 31.70 4.43 -17.28
C LYS A 36 32.08 2.97 -16.96
N GLN A 37 32.40 2.22 -18.00
CA GLN A 37 32.94 0.86 -17.89
C GLN A 37 34.49 0.86 -17.97
N ASP A 38 35.12 -0.11 -17.28
CA ASP A 38 36.55 -0.36 -17.35
C ASP A 38 36.84 -1.44 -18.37
N GLY A 39 36.72 -1.07 -19.66
CA GLY A 39 36.68 -1.99 -20.79
C GLY A 39 35.28 -2.49 -21.10
N VAL A 40 35.09 -3.14 -22.24
CA VAL A 40 33.79 -3.67 -22.70
C VAL A 40 33.32 -4.74 -21.72
N GLY A 41 32.14 -4.51 -21.09
CA GLY A 41 31.55 -5.40 -20.07
C GLY A 41 32.15 -5.28 -18.68
N GLY A 42 33.15 -4.41 -18.47
CA GLY A 42 33.77 -4.16 -17.16
C GLY A 42 32.96 -3.15 -16.31
N LEU A 43 31.93 -3.62 -15.61
CA LEU A 43 31.04 -2.77 -14.84
C LEU A 43 31.66 -2.34 -13.50
N ARG A 44 31.61 -1.04 -13.17
CA ARG A 44 32.01 -0.53 -11.86
C ARG A 44 30.87 -0.70 -10.86
N GLY A 45 31.09 -1.48 -9.82
CA GLY A 45 30.09 -1.76 -8.79
C GLY A 45 28.82 -2.43 -9.32
N GLY A 46 28.86 -3.01 -10.54
CA GLY A 46 27.69 -3.63 -11.18
C GLY A 46 26.77 -2.65 -11.92
N TYR A 47 27.13 -1.37 -12.04
CA TYR A 47 26.29 -0.34 -12.67
C TYR A 47 26.73 -0.10 -14.13
N GLU A 48 25.73 -0.01 -15.01
CA GLU A 48 25.91 0.31 -16.45
C GLU A 48 24.97 1.41 -16.93
N TYR A 49 23.72 1.33 -16.51
CA TYR A 49 22.65 2.23 -16.90
C TYR A 49 21.56 2.30 -15.81
N SER A 50 21.05 3.49 -15.50
CA SER A 50 20.16 3.71 -14.35
C SER A 50 18.81 2.99 -14.43
N ARG A 51 18.30 2.63 -15.64
CA ARG A 51 17.12 1.80 -15.77
C ARG A 51 17.39 0.38 -15.22
N SER A 52 18.57 -0.19 -15.52
CA SER A 52 18.95 -1.51 -15.02
C SER A 52 19.26 -1.49 -13.53
N ALA A 53 20.09 -0.55 -13.06
CA ALA A 53 20.42 -0.35 -11.66
C ALA A 53 20.90 1.09 -11.40
N ASN A 54 20.55 1.63 -10.22
CA ASN A 54 20.98 2.94 -9.76
C ASN A 54 21.27 2.88 -8.25
N PRO A 55 22.40 3.40 -7.75
CA PRO A 55 22.76 3.25 -6.33
C PRO A 55 21.72 3.78 -5.36
N THR A 56 21.07 4.91 -5.66
CA THR A 56 20.02 5.49 -4.80
C THR A 56 18.78 4.61 -4.79
N ARG A 57 18.35 4.08 -5.95
CA ARG A 57 17.22 3.14 -6.03
C ARG A 57 17.57 1.82 -5.34
N THR A 58 18.78 1.30 -5.51
CA THR A 58 19.25 0.09 -4.82
C THR A 58 19.17 0.24 -3.31
N ALA A 59 19.58 1.39 -2.76
CA ALA A 59 19.47 1.67 -1.33
C ALA A 59 18.01 1.59 -0.83
N LEU A 60 17.05 2.14 -1.59
CA LEU A 60 15.63 2.02 -1.28
C LEU A 60 15.15 0.56 -1.37
N GLU A 61 15.52 -0.15 -2.43
CA GLU A 61 15.11 -1.55 -2.66
C GLU A 61 15.61 -2.49 -1.55
N GLU A 62 16.84 -2.28 -1.07
CA GLU A 62 17.40 -3.00 0.09
C GLU A 62 16.67 -2.68 1.38
N ASN A 63 16.29 -1.41 1.59
CA ASN A 63 15.53 -0.99 2.77
C ASN A 63 14.13 -1.61 2.76
N LEU A 64 13.40 -1.54 1.64
CA LEU A 64 12.08 -2.14 1.48
C LEU A 64 12.09 -3.65 1.74
N ALA A 65 13.08 -4.37 1.19
CA ALA A 65 13.25 -5.79 1.45
C ALA A 65 13.45 -6.08 2.93
N ALA A 66 14.30 -5.32 3.62
CA ALA A 66 14.58 -5.51 5.04
C ALA A 66 13.35 -5.26 5.92
N LEU A 67 12.53 -4.25 5.59
CA LEU A 67 11.35 -3.88 6.38
C LEU A 67 10.20 -4.88 6.25
N GLU A 68 10.01 -5.46 5.06
CA GLU A 68 9.01 -6.51 4.83
C GLU A 68 9.53 -7.92 5.19
N GLY A 69 10.79 -8.06 5.60
CA GLY A 69 11.40 -9.36 5.84
C GLY A 69 11.57 -10.18 4.57
N GLY A 70 11.70 -9.51 3.41
CA GLY A 70 11.83 -10.12 2.10
C GLY A 70 13.29 -10.27 1.63
N ARG A 71 13.49 -11.11 0.63
CA ARG A 71 14.80 -11.30 -0.03
C ARG A 71 15.12 -10.17 -0.98
N ARG A 72 14.12 -9.66 -1.72
CA ARG A 72 14.29 -8.66 -2.76
C ARG A 72 13.16 -7.65 -2.73
N GLY A 73 13.52 -6.37 -2.69
CA GLY A 73 12.65 -5.24 -2.99
C GLY A 73 12.92 -4.71 -4.39
N LEU A 74 11.89 -4.20 -5.05
CA LEU A 74 11.95 -3.54 -6.35
C LEU A 74 11.14 -2.24 -6.27
N ALA A 75 11.73 -1.13 -6.71
CA ALA A 75 11.10 0.19 -6.62
C ALA A 75 10.66 0.71 -8.00
N PHE A 76 9.42 1.19 -8.08
CA PHE A 76 8.71 1.57 -9.30
C PHE A 76 8.28 3.04 -9.27
N ALA A 77 7.96 3.59 -10.45
CA ALA A 77 7.48 4.96 -10.61
C ALA A 77 6.09 5.24 -9.99
N SER A 78 5.31 4.20 -9.69
CA SER A 78 4.02 4.28 -8.97
C SER A 78 3.59 2.91 -8.47
N GLY A 79 2.61 2.86 -7.55
CA GLY A 79 1.98 1.61 -7.14
C GLY A 79 1.41 0.83 -8.32
N LEU A 80 0.66 1.50 -9.20
CA LEU A 80 0.10 0.86 -10.41
C LEU A 80 1.17 0.37 -11.39
N ALA A 81 2.34 1.01 -11.45
CA ALA A 81 3.46 0.51 -12.26
C ALA A 81 4.05 -0.77 -11.66
N ALA A 82 4.08 -0.89 -10.34
CA ALA A 82 4.45 -2.13 -9.65
C ALA A 82 3.41 -3.24 -9.90
N GLU A 83 2.12 -2.93 -9.80
CA GLU A 83 1.03 -3.86 -10.09
C GLU A 83 1.08 -4.36 -11.55
N ASP A 84 1.18 -3.47 -12.56
CA ASP A 84 1.24 -3.87 -13.98
C ASP A 84 2.47 -4.75 -14.25
N CYS A 85 3.63 -4.42 -13.66
CA CYS A 85 4.82 -5.25 -13.77
C CYS A 85 4.59 -6.66 -13.18
N LEU A 86 3.97 -6.74 -12.00
CA LEU A 86 3.64 -8.00 -11.35
C LEU A 86 2.67 -8.83 -12.19
N LEU A 87 1.59 -8.22 -12.69
CA LEU A 87 0.61 -8.93 -13.51
C LEU A 87 1.23 -9.49 -14.78
N ARG A 88 2.08 -8.72 -15.48
CA ARG A 88 2.78 -9.18 -16.68
C ARG A 88 3.85 -10.24 -16.41
N THR A 89 4.35 -10.31 -15.18
CA THR A 89 5.28 -11.37 -14.76
C THR A 89 4.54 -12.66 -14.48
N LEU A 90 3.39 -12.59 -13.79
CA LEU A 90 2.68 -13.77 -13.31
C LEU A 90 1.70 -14.37 -14.33
N LEU A 91 1.18 -13.55 -15.26
CA LEU A 91 -0.01 -13.90 -16.03
C LEU A 91 0.25 -13.94 -17.53
N THR A 92 -0.40 -14.88 -18.19
CA THR A 92 -0.52 -14.99 -19.65
C THR A 92 -1.99 -14.91 -20.08
N PRO A 93 -2.29 -14.68 -21.38
CA PRO A 93 -3.66 -14.68 -21.87
C PRO A 93 -4.43 -15.97 -21.48
N GLY A 94 -5.61 -15.81 -20.89
CA GLY A 94 -6.43 -16.92 -20.40
C GLY A 94 -6.23 -17.24 -18.90
N ASP A 95 -5.22 -16.68 -18.26
CA ASP A 95 -5.06 -16.82 -16.81
C ASP A 95 -6.09 -15.98 -16.05
N HIS A 96 -6.36 -16.39 -14.82
CA HIS A 96 -7.38 -15.81 -13.96
C HIS A 96 -6.79 -15.32 -12.63
N VAL A 97 -7.39 -14.25 -12.09
CA VAL A 97 -7.06 -13.65 -10.78
C VAL A 97 -8.33 -13.45 -9.96
N VAL A 98 -8.28 -13.76 -8.66
CA VAL A 98 -9.30 -13.34 -7.69
C VAL A 98 -8.89 -12.00 -7.10
N ILE A 99 -9.78 -10.99 -7.11
CA ILE A 99 -9.55 -9.66 -6.53
C ILE A 99 -10.62 -9.34 -5.48
N PRO A 100 -10.34 -8.45 -4.49
CA PRO A 100 -11.33 -8.07 -3.49
C PRO A 100 -12.47 -7.25 -4.10
N ASP A 101 -13.65 -7.33 -3.49
CA ASP A 101 -14.85 -6.58 -3.88
C ASP A 101 -14.83 -5.10 -3.45
N ASP A 102 -13.88 -4.74 -2.61
CA ASP A 102 -13.57 -3.37 -2.20
C ASP A 102 -12.11 -2.96 -2.52
N ALA A 103 -11.56 -3.48 -3.62
CA ALA A 103 -10.22 -3.12 -4.09
C ALA A 103 -10.11 -1.63 -4.42
N TYR A 104 -8.93 -1.07 -4.24
CA TYR A 104 -8.61 0.28 -4.70
C TYR A 104 -9.07 0.49 -6.15
N GLY A 105 -9.78 1.60 -6.40
CA GLY A 105 -10.37 1.88 -7.72
C GLY A 105 -9.37 1.89 -8.88
N GLY A 106 -8.08 2.19 -8.59
CA GLY A 106 -6.98 2.09 -9.56
C GLY A 106 -6.66 0.65 -9.95
N THR A 107 -6.55 -0.23 -8.97
CA THR A 107 -6.33 -1.68 -9.15
C THR A 107 -7.48 -2.31 -9.92
N PHE A 108 -8.74 -2.02 -9.54
CA PHE A 108 -9.91 -2.48 -10.31
C PHE A 108 -9.85 -2.00 -11.76
N ARG A 109 -9.54 -0.73 -11.99
CA ARG A 109 -9.41 -0.17 -13.35
C ARG A 109 -8.29 -0.83 -14.14
N LEU A 110 -7.16 -1.18 -13.50
CA LEU A 110 -6.07 -1.91 -14.13
C LEU A 110 -6.54 -3.29 -14.61
N PHE A 111 -7.26 -4.05 -13.78
CA PHE A 111 -7.82 -5.34 -14.19
C PHE A 111 -8.90 -5.19 -15.26
N ALA A 112 -9.91 -4.36 -15.02
CA ALA A 112 -11.10 -4.28 -15.85
C ALA A 112 -10.89 -3.61 -17.21
N LYS A 113 -9.92 -2.68 -17.34
CA LYS A 113 -9.74 -1.87 -18.55
C LYS A 113 -8.38 -2.06 -19.25
N VAL A 114 -7.39 -2.61 -18.56
CA VAL A 114 -6.05 -2.81 -19.11
C VAL A 114 -5.75 -4.29 -19.25
N ALA A 115 -5.68 -5.04 -18.15
CA ALA A 115 -5.31 -6.46 -18.17
C ALA A 115 -6.31 -7.32 -18.98
N SER A 116 -7.60 -7.03 -18.93
CA SER A 116 -8.62 -7.70 -19.72
C SER A 116 -8.37 -7.62 -21.23
N ARG A 117 -7.70 -6.56 -21.73
CA ARG A 117 -7.40 -6.38 -23.16
C ARG A 117 -6.36 -7.34 -23.70
N TRP A 118 -5.52 -7.89 -22.82
CA TRP A 118 -4.56 -8.93 -23.20
C TRP A 118 -4.96 -10.32 -22.69
N GLY A 119 -6.26 -10.47 -22.39
CA GLY A 119 -6.88 -11.77 -22.16
C GLY A 119 -6.78 -12.29 -20.74
N VAL A 120 -6.42 -11.48 -19.75
CA VAL A 120 -6.51 -11.85 -18.33
C VAL A 120 -7.95 -11.77 -17.88
N GLU A 121 -8.42 -12.80 -17.20
CA GLU A 121 -9.71 -12.87 -16.55
C GLU A 121 -9.60 -12.61 -15.05
N PHE A 122 -10.67 -12.10 -14.43
CA PHE A 122 -10.70 -11.93 -12.98
C PHE A 122 -12.09 -12.18 -12.43
N SER A 123 -12.17 -12.62 -11.18
CA SER A 123 -13.38 -12.67 -10.37
C SER A 123 -13.24 -11.78 -9.15
N VAL A 124 -14.36 -11.17 -8.75
CA VAL A 124 -14.47 -10.35 -7.54
C VAL A 124 -14.99 -11.21 -6.40
N ALA A 125 -14.40 -11.11 -5.21
CA ALA A 125 -14.83 -11.84 -4.03
C ALA A 125 -14.63 -10.99 -2.77
N ASP A 126 -15.51 -11.18 -1.78
CA ASP A 126 -15.26 -10.71 -0.42
C ASP A 126 -14.05 -11.47 0.16
N THR A 127 -12.90 -10.79 0.24
CA THR A 127 -11.66 -11.41 0.72
C THR A 127 -11.60 -11.52 2.24
N SER A 128 -12.53 -10.91 2.97
CA SER A 128 -12.71 -11.13 4.41
C SER A 128 -13.35 -12.49 4.70
N ASP A 129 -14.06 -13.08 3.72
CA ASP A 129 -14.60 -14.44 3.79
C ASP A 129 -13.74 -15.44 2.98
N VAL A 130 -12.98 -16.25 3.70
CA VAL A 130 -12.13 -17.31 3.12
C VAL A 130 -12.91 -18.31 2.25
N ALA A 131 -14.20 -18.55 2.58
CA ALA A 131 -15.05 -19.42 1.78
C ALA A 131 -15.42 -18.78 0.44
N ALA A 132 -15.68 -17.48 0.42
CA ALA A 132 -15.91 -16.72 -0.82
C ALA A 132 -14.68 -16.72 -1.72
N VAL A 133 -13.48 -16.49 -1.15
CA VAL A 133 -12.22 -16.61 -1.89
C VAL A 133 -12.06 -17.99 -2.52
N ARG A 134 -12.27 -19.05 -1.74
CA ARG A 134 -12.20 -20.44 -2.23
C ARG A 134 -13.19 -20.72 -3.36
N ALA A 135 -14.40 -20.20 -3.27
CA ALA A 135 -15.44 -20.38 -4.29
C ALA A 135 -15.12 -19.62 -5.60
N ALA A 136 -14.37 -18.51 -5.53
CA ALA A 136 -13.98 -17.74 -6.70
C ALA A 136 -12.78 -18.34 -7.47
N ILE A 137 -12.06 -19.29 -6.89
CA ILE A 137 -10.91 -19.95 -7.54
C ILE A 137 -11.37 -20.85 -8.68
N THR A 138 -10.68 -20.77 -9.80
CA THR A 138 -10.85 -21.62 -10.99
C THR A 138 -9.56 -22.41 -11.26
N PRO A 139 -9.58 -23.44 -12.13
CA PRO A 139 -8.36 -24.13 -12.55
C PRO A 139 -7.32 -23.23 -13.26
N ARG A 140 -7.73 -22.05 -13.69
CA ARG A 140 -6.87 -21.06 -14.37
C ARG A 140 -6.38 -19.95 -13.42
N THR A 141 -6.76 -19.97 -12.14
CA THR A 141 -6.35 -18.98 -11.17
C THR A 141 -4.85 -19.07 -10.90
N LYS A 142 -4.13 -17.98 -11.14
CA LYS A 142 -2.68 -17.85 -10.91
C LYS A 142 -2.34 -16.96 -9.73
N ALA A 143 -3.25 -16.06 -9.38
CA ALA A 143 -3.07 -15.17 -8.23
C ALA A 143 -4.38 -14.96 -7.48
N VAL A 144 -4.27 -14.81 -6.18
CA VAL A 144 -5.28 -14.24 -5.30
C VAL A 144 -4.71 -12.90 -4.83
N TRP A 145 -5.40 -11.82 -5.17
CA TRP A 145 -5.02 -10.45 -4.77
C TRP A 145 -5.86 -10.05 -3.56
N VAL A 146 -5.22 -9.59 -2.51
CA VAL A 146 -5.90 -9.03 -1.34
C VAL A 146 -5.32 -7.66 -1.01
N GLU A 147 -6.16 -6.79 -0.47
CA GLU A 147 -5.80 -5.50 0.09
C GLU A 147 -6.32 -5.48 1.54
N THR A 148 -5.43 -5.32 2.51
CA THR A 148 -5.84 -5.41 3.92
C THR A 148 -4.96 -4.57 4.84
N PRO A 149 -5.56 -3.58 5.57
CA PRO A 149 -6.97 -3.13 5.47
C PRO A 149 -7.31 -2.62 4.08
N SER A 150 -8.55 -2.85 3.61
CA SER A 150 -8.99 -2.46 2.27
C SER A 150 -9.35 -0.99 2.16
N ASN A 151 -9.46 -0.48 0.93
CA ASN A 151 -9.80 0.90 0.62
C ASN A 151 -11.08 0.98 -0.24
N PRO A 152 -12.17 1.61 0.25
CA PRO A 152 -12.20 2.51 1.42
C PRO A 152 -12.88 1.91 2.65
N LEU A 153 -13.31 0.65 2.62
CA LEU A 153 -14.20 0.09 3.65
C LEU A 153 -13.45 -0.48 4.86
N LEU A 154 -12.11 -0.53 4.80
CA LEU A 154 -11.23 -1.05 5.86
C LEU A 154 -11.51 -2.51 6.23
N GLY A 155 -11.96 -3.31 5.26
CA GLY A 155 -12.12 -4.76 5.39
C GLY A 155 -10.79 -5.42 5.77
N ILE A 156 -10.86 -6.45 6.60
CA ILE A 156 -9.68 -7.19 7.07
C ILE A 156 -9.74 -8.62 6.52
N THR A 157 -8.70 -8.98 5.79
CA THR A 157 -8.48 -10.35 5.29
C THR A 157 -7.54 -11.10 6.24
N ASP A 158 -7.87 -12.33 6.64
CA ASP A 158 -6.92 -13.24 7.29
C ASP A 158 -5.90 -13.73 6.26
N ILE A 159 -4.73 -13.08 6.26
CA ILE A 159 -3.67 -13.34 5.27
C ILE A 159 -3.23 -14.81 5.33
N ALA A 160 -3.06 -15.38 6.52
CA ALA A 160 -2.59 -16.76 6.66
C ALA A 160 -3.61 -17.77 6.13
N ALA A 161 -4.90 -17.56 6.41
CA ALA A 161 -5.96 -18.41 5.92
C ALA A 161 -6.11 -18.35 4.39
N VAL A 162 -6.02 -17.15 3.79
CA VAL A 162 -6.05 -16.99 2.33
C VAL A 162 -4.79 -17.52 1.67
N ALA A 163 -3.61 -17.41 2.32
CA ALA A 163 -2.37 -18.02 1.83
C ALA A 163 -2.49 -19.55 1.69
N ASP A 164 -3.14 -20.20 2.65
CA ASP A 164 -3.40 -21.63 2.56
C ASP A 164 -4.34 -22.00 1.40
N VAL A 165 -5.37 -21.18 1.16
CA VAL A 165 -6.30 -21.37 0.02
C VAL A 165 -5.57 -21.19 -1.32
N ALA A 166 -4.79 -20.13 -1.47
CA ALA A 166 -4.01 -19.85 -2.68
C ALA A 166 -3.01 -20.98 -2.96
N ARG A 167 -2.27 -21.42 -1.94
CA ARG A 167 -1.31 -22.52 -2.04
C ARG A 167 -1.96 -23.84 -2.48
N GLN A 168 -3.12 -24.19 -1.92
CA GLN A 168 -3.88 -25.40 -2.31
C GLN A 168 -4.33 -25.35 -3.77
N ALA A 169 -4.59 -24.16 -4.30
CA ALA A 169 -4.96 -23.93 -5.70
C ALA A 169 -3.75 -23.84 -6.65
N GLY A 170 -2.52 -23.83 -6.15
CA GLY A 170 -1.32 -23.56 -6.93
C GLY A 170 -1.23 -22.11 -7.43
N ALA A 171 -1.93 -21.19 -6.77
CA ALA A 171 -1.92 -19.76 -7.06
C ALA A 171 -0.98 -19.01 -6.09
N ARG A 172 -0.51 -17.83 -6.50
CA ARG A 172 0.28 -16.91 -5.65
C ARG A 172 -0.66 -16.01 -4.85
N LEU A 173 -0.34 -15.79 -3.58
CA LEU A 173 -0.99 -14.75 -2.78
C LEU A 173 -0.23 -13.44 -2.93
N VAL A 174 -0.91 -12.42 -3.43
CA VAL A 174 -0.44 -11.04 -3.53
C VAL A 174 -1.17 -10.21 -2.49
N VAL A 175 -0.42 -9.49 -1.65
CA VAL A 175 -1.00 -8.62 -0.62
C VAL A 175 -0.58 -7.18 -0.86
N ASP A 176 -1.54 -6.30 -1.10
CA ASP A 176 -1.33 -4.86 -1.01
C ASP A 176 -1.34 -4.44 0.46
N ASN A 177 -0.16 -4.07 0.95
CA ASN A 177 0.10 -3.70 2.34
C ASN A 177 0.20 -2.17 2.54
N THR A 178 -0.31 -1.40 1.59
CA THR A 178 -0.17 0.06 1.56
C THR A 178 -0.75 0.74 2.80
N PHE A 179 -1.94 0.34 3.27
CA PHE A 179 -2.62 0.96 4.42
C PHE A 179 -1.94 0.63 5.75
N ALA A 180 -1.50 -0.61 5.91
CA ALA A 180 -0.81 -1.03 7.12
C ALA A 180 0.65 -0.54 7.18
N SER A 181 1.33 -0.47 6.04
CA SER A 181 2.77 -0.35 5.92
C SER A 181 3.52 -1.55 6.55
N PRO A 182 4.81 -1.75 6.26
CA PRO A 182 5.57 -2.84 6.87
C PRO A 182 5.78 -2.68 8.39
N TYR A 183 5.48 -1.49 8.94
CA TYR A 183 5.54 -1.25 10.38
C TYR A 183 4.41 -1.93 11.14
N LEU A 184 3.21 -1.90 10.60
CA LEU A 184 2.05 -2.48 11.27
C LEU A 184 1.79 -3.94 10.87
N GLN A 185 2.18 -4.36 9.66
CA GLN A 185 1.89 -5.69 9.14
C GLN A 185 2.99 -6.16 8.19
N GLN A 186 3.37 -7.43 8.29
CA GLN A 186 4.39 -8.06 7.43
C GLN A 186 3.80 -9.30 6.73
N PRO A 187 3.16 -9.16 5.58
CA PRO A 187 2.43 -10.23 4.91
C PRO A 187 3.29 -11.43 4.50
N LEU A 188 4.58 -11.24 4.16
CA LEU A 188 5.48 -12.35 3.83
C LEU A 188 5.63 -13.34 5.00
N ALA A 189 5.67 -12.84 6.24
CA ALA A 189 5.72 -13.68 7.43
C ALA A 189 4.41 -14.46 7.68
N LEU A 190 3.30 -13.99 7.09
CA LEU A 190 1.97 -14.60 7.17
C LEU A 190 1.65 -15.53 5.99
N GLY A 191 2.60 -15.69 5.06
CA GLY A 191 2.49 -16.64 3.95
C GLY A 191 2.17 -16.03 2.59
N ALA A 192 2.18 -14.71 2.45
CA ALA A 192 2.10 -14.05 1.16
C ALA A 192 3.33 -14.37 0.29
N ASP A 193 3.13 -14.49 -1.02
CA ASP A 193 4.22 -14.66 -2.00
C ASP A 193 4.81 -13.33 -2.43
N VAL A 194 3.95 -12.30 -2.54
CA VAL A 194 4.31 -10.95 -2.99
C VAL A 194 3.63 -9.92 -2.12
N VAL A 195 4.39 -8.90 -1.71
CA VAL A 195 3.84 -7.69 -1.09
C VAL A 195 3.94 -6.54 -2.08
N VAL A 196 2.84 -5.81 -2.22
CA VAL A 196 2.73 -4.60 -3.05
C VAL A 196 2.60 -3.39 -2.14
N HIS A 197 3.20 -2.29 -2.54
CA HIS A 197 3.01 -0.99 -1.90
C HIS A 197 2.87 0.14 -2.92
N SER A 198 1.98 1.06 -2.65
CA SER A 198 2.13 2.44 -3.09
C SER A 198 3.03 3.16 -2.09
N THR A 199 4.30 3.36 -2.42
CA THR A 199 5.24 4.10 -1.56
C THR A 199 4.91 5.59 -1.49
N THR A 200 4.00 6.06 -2.34
CA THR A 200 3.34 7.38 -2.32
C THR A 200 2.72 7.71 -0.96
N LYS A 201 2.27 6.67 -0.22
CA LYS A 201 1.45 6.78 0.99
C LYS A 201 2.33 6.89 2.24
N TYR A 202 2.07 6.12 3.28
CA TYR A 202 2.79 6.16 4.56
C TYR A 202 4.32 6.07 4.45
N MET A 203 4.85 5.34 3.46
CA MET A 203 6.31 5.22 3.30
C MET A 203 6.95 6.55 2.92
N GLY A 204 6.43 7.26 1.90
CA GLY A 204 6.83 8.63 1.57
C GLY A 204 6.41 9.60 2.69
N GLY A 205 5.14 9.58 3.06
CA GLY A 205 4.56 10.17 4.26
C GLY A 205 4.52 11.69 4.29
N HIS A 206 4.84 12.39 3.19
CA HIS A 206 4.92 13.86 3.15
C HIS A 206 4.23 14.46 1.93
N SER A 207 3.39 13.71 1.23
CA SER A 207 2.62 14.16 0.04
C SER A 207 3.47 14.79 -1.08
N ASP A 208 4.74 14.39 -1.17
CA ASP A 208 5.77 15.00 -2.04
C ASP A 208 6.38 14.03 -3.05
N VAL A 209 5.93 12.77 -3.09
CA VAL A 209 6.47 11.74 -3.97
C VAL A 209 5.39 10.76 -4.45
N VAL A 210 5.52 10.29 -5.67
CA VAL A 210 4.78 9.14 -6.21
C VAL A 210 5.74 7.99 -6.43
N GLY A 211 5.37 6.80 -5.96
CA GLY A 211 6.20 5.61 -6.12
C GLY A 211 5.46 4.31 -5.81
N GLY A 212 6.08 3.20 -6.12
CA GLY A 212 5.57 1.86 -5.84
C GLY A 212 6.68 0.90 -5.46
N ALA A 213 6.31 -0.22 -4.86
CA ALA A 213 7.25 -1.28 -4.53
C ALA A 213 6.63 -2.67 -4.63
N LEU A 214 7.48 -3.65 -4.95
CA LEU A 214 7.22 -5.07 -4.77
C LEU A 214 8.29 -5.66 -3.86
N VAL A 215 7.88 -6.55 -2.94
CA VAL A 215 8.82 -7.31 -2.10
C VAL A 215 8.45 -8.79 -2.16
N VAL A 216 9.47 -9.63 -2.37
CA VAL A 216 9.31 -11.08 -2.53
C VAL A 216 10.43 -11.87 -1.82
N ASN A 217 10.13 -13.14 -1.51
CA ASN A 217 11.11 -14.10 -0.97
C ASN A 217 11.61 -15.11 -2.00
N ASP A 218 10.78 -15.47 -2.98
CA ASP A 218 11.14 -16.43 -4.02
C ASP A 218 12.21 -15.85 -4.95
N LYS A 219 13.34 -16.56 -5.09
CA LYS A 219 14.47 -16.10 -5.90
C LYS A 219 14.12 -16.04 -7.40
N GLY A 220 13.43 -17.06 -7.92
CA GLY A 220 13.07 -17.12 -9.33
C GLY A 220 12.12 -15.98 -9.70
N LEU A 221 11.07 -15.77 -8.88
CA LEU A 221 10.14 -14.67 -9.06
C LEU A 221 10.85 -13.30 -8.96
N ALA A 222 11.80 -13.14 -8.04
CA ALA A 222 12.58 -11.90 -7.92
C ALA A 222 13.39 -11.59 -9.19
N GLU A 223 13.98 -12.60 -9.81
CA GLU A 223 14.74 -12.46 -11.07
C GLU A 223 13.82 -12.11 -12.24
N GLU A 224 12.65 -12.77 -12.34
CA GLU A 224 11.65 -12.48 -13.37
C GLU A 224 11.06 -11.07 -13.23
N LEU A 225 10.72 -10.65 -12.01
CA LEU A 225 10.24 -9.29 -11.74
C LEU A 225 11.28 -8.22 -12.07
N ALA A 226 12.56 -8.44 -11.71
CA ALA A 226 13.65 -7.53 -12.04
C ALA A 226 13.87 -7.44 -13.56
N PHE A 227 13.74 -8.55 -14.28
CA PHE A 227 13.79 -8.56 -15.73
C PHE A 227 12.65 -7.73 -16.34
N HIS A 228 11.41 -7.95 -15.93
CA HIS A 228 10.26 -7.19 -16.44
C HIS A 228 10.34 -5.71 -16.06
N GLN A 229 10.74 -5.38 -14.81
CA GLN A 229 10.97 -4.00 -14.38
C GLN A 229 11.94 -3.27 -15.32
N ASN A 230 13.09 -3.89 -15.61
CA ASN A 230 14.08 -3.33 -16.53
C ASN A 230 13.57 -3.27 -17.97
N ALA A 231 12.96 -4.34 -18.48
CA ALA A 231 12.51 -4.44 -19.87
C ALA A 231 11.37 -3.45 -20.18
N MET A 232 10.43 -3.24 -19.27
CA MET A 232 9.32 -2.29 -19.42
C MET A 232 9.68 -0.86 -19.01
N GLY A 233 10.70 -0.70 -18.17
CA GLY A 233 11.24 0.60 -17.79
C GLY A 233 10.47 1.35 -16.70
N ALA A 234 9.57 0.70 -15.96
CA ALA A 234 8.71 1.32 -14.93
C ALA A 234 9.46 1.62 -13.60
N VAL A 235 10.74 1.95 -13.66
CA VAL A 235 11.62 2.15 -12.51
C VAL A 235 11.39 3.47 -11.79
N ALA A 236 11.58 3.50 -10.47
CA ALA A 236 11.62 4.73 -9.69
C ALA A 236 12.80 5.62 -10.10
N GLY A 237 12.57 6.91 -10.21
CA GLY A 237 13.63 7.92 -10.39
C GLY A 237 14.52 8.03 -9.13
N PRO A 238 15.81 8.43 -9.27
CA PRO A 238 16.71 8.52 -8.12
C PRO A 238 16.25 9.51 -7.05
N PHE A 239 15.69 10.65 -7.45
CA PHE A 239 15.20 11.66 -6.51
C PHE A 239 13.97 11.15 -5.75
N ASP A 240 13.02 10.54 -6.45
CA ASP A 240 11.82 9.95 -5.84
C ASP A 240 12.21 8.80 -4.89
N ALA A 241 13.14 7.94 -5.30
CA ALA A 241 13.68 6.88 -4.45
C ALA A 241 14.33 7.43 -3.17
N TRP A 242 15.05 8.54 -3.27
CA TRP A 242 15.67 9.21 -2.13
C TRP A 242 14.63 9.82 -1.17
N LEU A 243 13.57 10.45 -1.71
CA LEU A 243 12.47 11.00 -0.90
C LEU A 243 11.76 9.90 -0.10
N VAL A 244 11.44 8.77 -0.76
CA VAL A 244 10.85 7.61 -0.07
C VAL A 244 11.77 7.08 1.01
N LEU A 245 13.06 6.87 0.70
CA LEU A 245 14.05 6.40 1.67
C LEU A 245 14.18 7.35 2.88
N ARG A 246 14.10 8.66 2.63
CA ARG A 246 14.09 9.69 3.69
C ARG A 246 12.81 9.60 4.53
N GLY A 247 11.64 9.44 3.90
CA GLY A 247 10.34 9.31 4.58
C GLY A 247 10.29 8.07 5.49
N ILE A 248 10.79 6.94 5.03
CA ILE A 248 10.83 5.67 5.77
C ILE A 248 11.55 5.80 7.13
N LYS A 249 12.57 6.63 7.23
CA LYS A 249 13.34 6.80 8.48
C LYS A 249 12.51 7.25 9.67
N THR A 250 11.36 7.88 9.43
CA THR A 250 10.40 8.32 10.46
C THR A 250 9.10 7.54 10.43
N LEU A 251 9.02 6.45 9.65
CA LEU A 251 7.77 5.69 9.47
C LEU A 251 7.21 5.21 10.82
N ALA A 252 8.03 4.61 11.68
CA ALA A 252 7.59 4.07 12.96
C ALA A 252 6.90 5.14 13.84
N VAL A 253 7.59 6.26 14.10
CA VAL A 253 7.05 7.33 14.96
C VAL A 253 5.85 8.04 14.33
N ARG A 254 5.75 8.08 12.99
CA ARG A 254 4.57 8.61 12.30
C ARG A 254 3.40 7.65 12.45
N MET A 255 3.61 6.36 12.21
CA MET A 255 2.54 5.36 12.31
C MET A 255 1.98 5.24 13.73
N ASP A 256 2.82 5.36 14.77
CA ASP A 256 2.36 5.42 16.15
C ASP A 256 1.42 6.61 16.37
N ARG A 257 1.78 7.81 15.91
CA ARG A 257 0.95 9.01 16.07
C ARG A 257 -0.31 8.97 15.18
N HIS A 258 -0.21 8.49 13.94
CA HIS A 258 -1.38 8.27 13.08
C HIS A 258 -2.39 7.35 13.76
N THR A 259 -1.93 6.23 14.33
CA THR A 259 -2.79 5.25 15.01
C THR A 259 -3.42 5.83 16.27
N GLU A 260 -2.66 6.55 17.09
CA GLU A 260 -3.17 7.23 18.28
C GLU A 260 -4.31 8.21 17.92
N ASN A 261 -4.06 9.10 16.96
CA ASN A 261 -5.04 10.09 16.52
C ASN A 261 -6.28 9.42 15.90
N ALA A 262 -6.10 8.39 15.06
CA ALA A 262 -7.19 7.67 14.42
C ALA A 262 -8.09 6.95 15.44
N GLY A 263 -7.52 6.35 16.48
CA GLY A 263 -8.27 5.73 17.57
C GLY A 263 -9.16 6.74 18.31
N ARG A 264 -8.62 7.92 18.64
CA ARG A 264 -9.39 9.01 19.30
C ARG A 264 -10.53 9.53 18.41
N ILE A 265 -10.27 9.66 17.10
CA ILE A 265 -11.28 10.07 16.12
C ILE A 265 -12.37 8.99 15.98
N ALA A 266 -12.02 7.72 15.88
CA ALA A 266 -12.99 6.64 15.84
C ALA A 266 -13.91 6.63 17.07
N GLU A 267 -13.36 6.88 18.27
CA GLU A 267 -14.16 7.02 19.48
C GLU A 267 -15.12 8.23 19.47
N LEU A 268 -14.69 9.38 18.93
CA LEU A 268 -15.56 10.53 18.73
C LEU A 268 -16.72 10.17 17.81
N LEU A 269 -16.40 9.60 16.66
CA LEU A 269 -17.37 9.26 15.62
C LEU A 269 -18.42 8.24 16.10
N THR A 270 -18.03 7.23 16.89
CA THR A 270 -18.99 6.24 17.43
C THR A 270 -20.03 6.85 18.36
N ARG A 271 -19.75 7.99 18.96
CA ARG A 271 -20.66 8.68 19.89
C ARG A 271 -21.45 9.81 19.23
N HIS A 272 -21.12 10.17 17.98
CA HIS A 272 -21.70 11.35 17.33
C HIS A 272 -23.06 11.01 16.69
N PRO A 273 -24.14 11.79 16.97
CA PRO A 273 -25.50 11.47 16.50
C PRO A 273 -25.68 11.52 14.99
N ALA A 274 -24.84 12.29 14.27
CA ALA A 274 -24.85 12.35 12.81
C ALA A 274 -24.20 11.13 12.13
N VAL A 275 -23.45 10.31 12.88
CA VAL A 275 -22.74 9.13 12.34
C VAL A 275 -23.62 7.89 12.51
N THR A 276 -23.72 7.08 11.46
CA THR A 276 -24.51 5.84 11.47
C THR A 276 -23.64 4.58 11.56
N GLN A 277 -22.40 4.66 11.13
CA GLN A 277 -21.43 3.55 11.17
C GLN A 277 -20.00 4.11 11.16
N VAL A 278 -19.12 3.50 11.92
CA VAL A 278 -17.68 3.76 11.87
C VAL A 278 -16.96 2.48 11.43
N LEU A 279 -16.09 2.59 10.44
CA LEU A 279 -15.27 1.51 9.94
C LEU A 279 -13.82 1.80 10.37
N TYR A 280 -13.36 1.10 11.39
CA TYR A 280 -12.00 1.19 11.93
C TYR A 280 -11.64 -0.13 12.60
N PRO A 281 -10.59 -0.84 12.16
CA PRO A 281 -10.27 -2.18 12.70
C PRO A 281 -9.96 -2.20 14.20
N GLY A 282 -9.64 -1.05 14.79
CA GLY A 282 -9.42 -0.90 16.24
C GLY A 282 -10.68 -0.92 17.11
N LEU A 283 -11.87 -0.82 16.52
CA LEU A 283 -13.12 -0.91 17.25
C LEU A 283 -13.48 -2.38 17.50
N PRO A 284 -13.87 -2.77 18.73
CA PRO A 284 -14.19 -4.17 19.06
C PRO A 284 -15.35 -4.77 18.26
N ASP A 285 -16.27 -3.94 17.77
CA ASP A 285 -17.42 -4.34 16.95
C ASP A 285 -17.13 -4.36 15.44
N HIS A 286 -15.91 -4.01 15.02
CA HIS A 286 -15.50 -4.17 13.64
C HIS A 286 -15.39 -5.67 13.27
N PRO A 287 -15.99 -6.13 12.16
CA PRO A 287 -16.02 -7.57 11.81
C PRO A 287 -14.65 -8.25 11.77
N GLY A 288 -13.61 -7.51 11.37
CA GLY A 288 -12.24 -8.00 11.27
C GLY A 288 -11.34 -7.69 12.46
N HIS A 289 -11.88 -7.18 13.60
CA HIS A 289 -11.09 -6.74 14.75
C HIS A 289 -10.13 -7.81 15.28
N GLU A 290 -10.63 -9.01 15.55
CA GLU A 290 -9.84 -10.12 16.09
C GLU A 290 -8.71 -10.56 15.13
N ILE A 291 -8.97 -10.53 13.83
CA ILE A 291 -7.98 -10.85 12.80
C ILE A 291 -6.92 -9.75 12.76
N ALA A 292 -7.33 -8.48 12.74
CA ALA A 292 -6.43 -7.34 12.76
C ALA A 292 -5.55 -7.34 14.03
N ALA A 293 -6.13 -7.56 15.21
CA ALA A 293 -5.41 -7.65 16.48
C ALA A 293 -4.37 -8.78 16.51
N LYS A 294 -4.60 -9.87 15.76
CA LYS A 294 -3.69 -11.01 15.67
C LYS A 294 -2.53 -10.76 14.68
N GLN A 295 -2.81 -10.13 13.52
CA GLN A 295 -1.84 -10.04 12.42
C GLN A 295 -1.19 -8.66 12.27
N MET A 296 -1.74 -7.63 12.92
CA MET A 296 -1.22 -6.26 12.88
C MET A 296 -0.67 -5.85 14.24
N ARG A 297 0.36 -5.00 14.24
CA ARG A 297 0.94 -4.40 15.45
C ARG A 297 0.00 -3.37 16.09
N ALA A 298 -0.76 -2.65 15.26
CA ALA A 298 -1.77 -1.66 15.62
C ALA A 298 -2.70 -1.44 14.41
N PHE A 299 -3.74 -0.59 14.54
CA PHE A 299 -4.85 -0.53 13.60
C PHE A 299 -4.75 0.56 12.53
N GLY A 300 -3.67 1.36 12.54
CA GLY A 300 -3.35 2.33 11.50
C GLY A 300 -4.08 3.67 11.60
N GLY A 301 -3.83 4.52 10.60
CA GLY A 301 -4.28 5.91 10.57
C GLY A 301 -5.49 6.17 9.67
N MET A 302 -6.11 5.14 9.08
CA MET A 302 -7.29 5.30 8.22
C MET A 302 -8.57 5.06 9.00
N VAL A 303 -9.56 5.93 8.83
CA VAL A 303 -10.90 5.79 9.41
C VAL A 303 -11.92 6.11 8.33
N SER A 304 -12.91 5.25 8.13
CA SER A 304 -14.06 5.56 7.29
C SER A 304 -15.33 5.58 8.13
N PHE A 305 -16.30 6.41 7.76
CA PHE A 305 -17.56 6.46 8.46
C PHE A 305 -18.71 6.86 7.55
N ARG A 306 -19.91 6.47 7.92
CA ARG A 306 -21.14 6.80 7.21
C ARG A 306 -21.95 7.83 8.01
N VAL A 307 -22.56 8.76 7.30
CA VAL A 307 -23.31 9.86 7.92
C VAL A 307 -24.81 9.72 7.67
N ARG A 308 -25.60 10.18 8.65
CA ARG A 308 -27.05 10.32 8.51
C ARG A 308 -27.36 11.46 7.55
N GLY A 309 -28.31 11.24 6.64
CA GLY A 309 -28.70 12.25 5.64
C GLY A 309 -28.17 11.97 4.24
N GLY A 310 -27.48 10.83 4.05
CA GLY A 310 -27.08 10.33 2.74
C GLY A 310 -25.93 11.12 2.12
N GLU A 311 -25.81 11.05 0.80
CA GLU A 311 -24.70 11.60 0.03
C GLU A 311 -24.46 13.10 0.27
N GLN A 312 -25.52 13.91 0.32
CA GLN A 312 -25.37 15.35 0.50
C GLN A 312 -24.76 15.67 1.87
N ALA A 313 -25.15 14.95 2.92
CA ALA A 313 -24.58 15.13 4.24
C ALA A 313 -23.09 14.77 4.28
N ALA A 314 -22.68 13.70 3.59
CA ALA A 314 -21.27 13.34 3.46
C ALA A 314 -20.46 14.42 2.72
N VAL A 315 -21.00 14.94 1.63
CA VAL A 315 -20.39 16.08 0.88
C VAL A 315 -20.31 17.33 1.76
N ASP A 316 -21.34 17.62 2.56
CA ASP A 316 -21.36 18.80 3.45
C ASP A 316 -20.30 18.67 4.55
N VAL A 317 -20.09 17.49 5.13
CA VAL A 317 -18.98 17.23 6.07
C VAL A 317 -17.64 17.50 5.42
N CYS A 318 -17.43 16.97 4.20
CA CYS A 318 -16.19 17.17 3.46
C CYS A 318 -15.92 18.67 3.18
N ASN A 319 -16.95 19.45 2.89
CA ASN A 319 -16.82 20.87 2.56
C ASN A 319 -16.66 21.78 3.80
N ARG A 320 -17.06 21.30 5.01
CA ARG A 320 -16.99 22.09 6.25
C ARG A 320 -15.71 21.87 7.04
N ALA A 321 -15.00 20.79 6.80
CA ALA A 321 -13.71 20.55 7.46
C ALA A 321 -12.71 21.65 7.12
N GLU A 322 -11.95 22.09 8.11
CA GLU A 322 -10.99 23.21 8.00
C GLU A 322 -9.53 22.75 8.10
N LEU A 323 -9.24 21.77 8.98
CA LEU A 323 -7.91 21.18 9.14
C LEU A 323 -7.74 19.94 8.26
N PHE A 324 -8.76 19.08 8.22
CA PHE A 324 -8.77 17.98 7.26
C PHE A 324 -8.89 18.53 5.85
N THR A 325 -7.81 18.47 5.09
CA THR A 325 -7.79 18.94 3.70
C THR A 325 -8.61 18.01 2.81
N LEU A 326 -9.58 18.56 2.07
CA LEU A 326 -10.31 17.84 1.05
C LEU A 326 -9.37 17.51 -0.12
N GLY A 327 -9.05 16.24 -0.28
CA GLY A 327 -8.12 15.79 -1.30
C GLY A 327 -8.01 14.29 -1.40
N GLU A 328 -7.62 13.80 -2.56
CA GLU A 328 -7.30 12.40 -2.78
C GLU A 328 -5.95 12.05 -2.15
N SER A 329 -5.69 10.75 -2.00
CA SER A 329 -4.50 10.18 -1.38
C SER A 329 -4.65 9.97 0.12
N LEU A 330 -3.56 9.61 0.80
CA LEU A 330 -3.54 9.26 2.23
C LEU A 330 -2.10 9.12 2.73
N GLY A 331 -1.96 9.01 4.06
CA GLY A 331 -0.71 8.60 4.69
C GLY A 331 0.35 9.69 4.80
N GLY A 332 0.00 10.94 4.44
CA GLY A 332 0.81 12.12 4.71
C GLY A 332 0.76 12.52 6.18
N VAL A 333 1.71 13.36 6.60
CA VAL A 333 1.74 13.96 7.95
C VAL A 333 0.52 14.86 8.20
N GLU A 334 -0.03 15.47 7.15
CA GLU A 334 -1.27 16.22 7.16
C GLU A 334 -2.50 15.30 7.09
N SER A 335 -3.58 15.70 7.75
CA SER A 335 -4.88 15.03 7.69
C SER A 335 -5.60 15.34 6.39
N LEU A 336 -6.08 14.28 5.71
CA LEU A 336 -6.90 14.38 4.50
C LEU A 336 -8.27 13.77 4.72
N LEU A 337 -9.26 14.26 3.99
CA LEU A 337 -10.57 13.61 3.88
C LEU A 337 -11.04 13.60 2.43
N GLU A 338 -11.88 12.63 2.12
CA GLU A 338 -12.53 12.53 0.80
C GLU A 338 -13.91 11.91 0.89
N HIS A 339 -14.69 12.15 -0.17
CA HIS A 339 -15.90 11.41 -0.49
C HIS A 339 -15.55 10.34 -1.53
N PRO A 340 -15.32 9.06 -1.13
CA PRO A 340 -14.78 8.06 -2.05
C PRO A 340 -15.62 7.86 -3.31
N GLY A 341 -16.95 7.81 -3.17
CA GLY A 341 -17.85 7.59 -4.31
C GLY A 341 -17.79 8.64 -5.41
N ARG A 342 -17.43 9.90 -5.08
CA ARG A 342 -17.27 10.98 -6.06
C ARG A 342 -15.82 11.25 -6.46
N MET A 343 -14.86 10.70 -5.74
CA MET A 343 -13.43 10.94 -5.93
C MET A 343 -12.70 9.65 -6.32
N THR A 344 -12.00 9.00 -5.42
CA THR A 344 -11.11 7.87 -5.74
C THR A 344 -11.81 6.63 -6.31
N HIS A 345 -13.09 6.42 -5.99
CA HIS A 345 -13.90 5.28 -6.44
C HIS A 345 -15.00 5.64 -7.45
N ALA A 346 -14.98 6.85 -8.02
CA ALA A 346 -15.96 7.24 -9.04
C ALA A 346 -15.97 6.30 -10.26
N SER A 347 -14.84 5.67 -10.58
CA SER A 347 -14.74 4.67 -11.67
C SER A 347 -15.38 3.33 -11.34
N ALA A 348 -15.75 3.08 -10.09
CA ALA A 348 -16.43 1.86 -9.63
C ALA A 348 -17.96 2.02 -9.61
N ALA A 349 -18.51 3.20 -9.87
CA ALA A 349 -19.95 3.45 -9.90
C ALA A 349 -20.67 2.49 -10.89
N GLY A 350 -21.74 1.85 -10.44
CA GLY A 350 -22.49 0.85 -11.20
C GLY A 350 -21.77 -0.50 -11.36
N SER A 351 -20.63 -0.71 -10.70
CA SER A 351 -19.91 -1.98 -10.68
C SER A 351 -20.15 -2.72 -9.35
N PRO A 352 -19.71 -3.99 -9.22
CA PRO A 352 -19.71 -4.69 -7.93
C PRO A 352 -18.89 -4.02 -6.81
N LEU A 353 -18.01 -3.09 -7.15
CA LEU A 353 -17.17 -2.34 -6.23
C LEU A 353 -17.73 -0.94 -5.90
N GLU A 354 -19.02 -0.69 -6.15
CA GLU A 354 -19.65 0.59 -5.82
C GLU A 354 -19.70 0.78 -4.29
N VAL A 355 -19.19 1.93 -3.82
CA VAL A 355 -19.11 2.26 -2.40
C VAL A 355 -20.35 3.02 -1.93
N PRO A 356 -20.71 2.96 -0.61
CA PRO A 356 -21.85 3.71 -0.09
C PRO A 356 -21.74 5.22 -0.36
N ALA A 357 -22.82 5.82 -0.85
CA ALA A 357 -22.84 7.24 -1.19
C ALA A 357 -22.72 8.19 0.01
N ASP A 358 -23.02 7.71 1.22
CA ASP A 358 -22.94 8.45 2.49
C ASP A 358 -21.59 8.25 3.22
N LEU A 359 -20.59 7.69 2.53
CA LEU A 359 -19.27 7.37 3.08
C LEU A 359 -18.33 8.57 3.01
N VAL A 360 -17.62 8.82 4.13
CA VAL A 360 -16.47 9.71 4.22
C VAL A 360 -15.26 8.89 4.66
N ARG A 361 -14.11 9.07 4.01
CA ARG A 361 -12.84 8.46 4.40
C ARG A 361 -11.88 9.52 4.93
N LEU A 362 -11.27 9.25 6.07
CA LEU A 362 -10.22 10.07 6.68
C LEU A 362 -8.87 9.37 6.56
N SER A 363 -7.86 10.11 6.16
CA SER A 363 -6.45 9.80 6.41
C SER A 363 -6.02 10.70 7.55
N VAL A 364 -5.94 10.14 8.74
CA VAL A 364 -5.65 10.90 9.95
C VAL A 364 -4.16 11.16 10.04
N GLY A 365 -3.78 12.43 10.09
CA GLY A 365 -2.39 12.89 10.16
C GLY A 365 -1.79 12.85 11.58
N ILE A 366 -0.67 13.55 11.74
CA ILE A 366 0.09 13.57 13.00
C ILE A 366 -0.02 14.90 13.74
N GLU A 367 -0.96 15.76 13.35
CA GLU A 367 -1.27 17.03 14.02
C GLU A 367 -1.68 16.80 15.48
N ASN A 368 -1.92 17.87 16.20
CA ASN A 368 -2.48 17.76 17.56
C ASN A 368 -3.87 17.10 17.52
N GLY A 369 -4.04 16.01 18.27
CA GLY A 369 -5.27 15.23 18.23
C GLY A 369 -6.50 16.00 18.71
N ASP A 370 -6.37 16.96 19.63
CA ASP A 370 -7.50 17.76 20.12
C ASP A 370 -8.00 18.73 19.03
N ASP A 371 -7.08 19.29 18.24
CA ASP A 371 -7.42 20.15 17.10
C ASP A 371 -8.17 19.36 16.02
N LEU A 372 -7.72 18.15 15.71
CA LEU A 372 -8.40 17.26 14.76
C LEU A 372 -9.80 16.85 15.22
N LEU A 373 -9.97 16.56 16.53
CA LEU A 373 -11.28 16.25 17.10
C LEU A 373 -12.23 17.46 17.03
N ALA A 374 -11.73 18.66 17.32
CA ALA A 374 -12.51 19.89 17.24
C ALA A 374 -12.97 20.19 15.81
N ASP A 375 -12.05 20.05 14.82
CA ASP A 375 -12.39 20.25 13.41
C ASP A 375 -13.46 19.26 12.92
N LEU A 376 -13.31 17.99 13.24
CA LEU A 376 -14.27 16.99 12.81
C LEU A 376 -15.64 17.17 13.50
N ALA A 377 -15.66 17.54 14.79
CA ALA A 377 -16.89 17.82 15.51
C ALA A 377 -17.66 19.01 14.90
N GLN A 378 -16.96 20.11 14.55
CA GLN A 378 -17.62 21.26 13.91
C GLN A 378 -18.09 20.92 12.48
N ALA A 379 -17.36 20.08 11.72
CA ALA A 379 -17.75 19.68 10.38
C ALA A 379 -19.01 18.78 10.38
N LEU A 380 -19.19 17.97 11.41
CA LEU A 380 -20.37 17.12 11.59
C LEU A 380 -21.61 17.91 12.04
N GLY A 381 -21.47 19.01 12.78
CA GLY A 381 -22.54 19.91 13.24
C GLY A 381 -23.11 19.58 14.59
#